data_c384945966a7451cf124b10c5859b12b
#
_entry.id   c384945966a7451cf124b10c5859b12b
#
_cell.length_a   1.000
_cell.length_b   1.000
_cell.length_c   1.000
_cell.angle_alpha   90.00
_cell.angle_beta   90.00
_cell.angle_gamma   90.00
#
_symmetry.space_group_name_H-M   'P 1'
#
loop_
_entity.id
_entity.type
_entity.pdbx_description
1 polymer ?
#
loop_
_entity_poly.entity_id
_entity_poly.type
_entity_poly.pdbx_seq_one_letter_code
_entity_poly.pdbx_strand_id
1 'polypeptide(L)'
;MDKGSDPEFARGPDAPMHRIDTPPFYAATLYPVWHDSYGGLRINGRAQVIDMQGAPIPGLYAGGESSGGGNQHGLGRALVHGYIAGTNAAKEST
;
A
#
# COMPACT_ATOMS: atom_id res chain seq x y z
N MET A 1 9.32 2.04 29.51
CA MET A 1 9.95 2.52 28.27
C MET A 1 11.22 3.35 28.48
N ASP A 2 11.63 3.58 29.69
CA ASP A 2 12.82 4.42 29.99
C ASP A 2 14.16 3.81 29.55
N LYS A 3 14.18 2.52 29.20
CA LYS A 3 15.42 1.80 28.80
C LYS A 3 15.57 1.59 27.29
N GLY A 4 14.74 2.24 26.45
CA GLY A 4 14.80 2.08 25.00
C GLY A 4 14.47 0.67 24.51
N SER A 5 13.85 -0.17 25.33
CA SER A 5 13.41 -1.52 24.99
C SER A 5 12.01 -1.77 25.54
N ASP A 6 11.28 -2.63 24.85
CA ASP A 6 9.92 -3.05 25.21
C ASP A 6 9.90 -4.57 25.40
N PRO A 7 10.19 -5.06 26.63
CA PRO A 7 10.23 -6.49 26.89
C PRO A 7 8.86 -7.15 26.91
N GLU A 8 7.80 -6.37 27.12
CA GLU A 8 6.43 -6.90 27.22
C GLU A 8 5.83 -7.19 25.85
N PHE A 9 6.00 -6.29 24.91
CA PHE A 9 5.42 -6.41 23.56
C PHE A 9 6.45 -6.68 22.48
N ALA A 10 7.72 -6.85 22.85
CA ALA A 10 8.82 -7.21 21.96
C ALA A 10 8.91 -6.34 20.68
N ARG A 11 8.73 -5.03 20.84
CA ARG A 11 8.90 -4.10 19.70
C ARG A 11 10.30 -4.22 19.13
N GLY A 12 10.35 -4.29 17.80
CA GLY A 12 11.62 -4.38 17.10
C GLY A 12 12.54 -3.18 17.38
N PRO A 13 13.87 -3.36 17.25
CA PRO A 13 14.85 -2.32 17.54
C PRO A 13 14.70 -1.07 16.67
N ASP A 14 14.12 -1.22 15.48
CA ASP A 14 13.91 -0.12 14.54
C ASP A 14 12.57 0.61 14.76
N ALA A 15 11.74 0.15 15.69
CA ALA A 15 10.48 0.81 16.00
C ALA A 15 10.73 2.11 16.76
N PRO A 16 10.23 3.27 16.29
CA PRO A 16 10.41 4.52 16.98
C PRO A 16 9.75 4.46 18.37
N MET A 17 10.52 4.78 19.39
CA MET A 17 10.05 4.86 20.78
C MET A 17 10.13 6.30 21.24
N HIS A 18 8.99 6.95 21.31
CA HIS A 18 8.87 8.30 21.81
C HIS A 18 8.29 8.27 23.22
N ARG A 19 8.82 9.12 24.10
CA ARG A 19 8.27 9.29 25.44
C ARG A 19 6.97 10.08 25.36
N ILE A 20 6.00 9.66 26.14
CA ILE A 20 4.74 10.38 26.34
C ILE A 20 4.74 10.82 27.81
N ASP A 21 5.40 11.94 28.07
CA ASP A 21 5.69 12.40 29.42
C ASP A 21 5.23 13.85 29.70
N THR A 22 4.71 14.53 28.68
CA THR A 22 4.27 15.93 28.81
C THR A 22 2.76 16.04 28.59
N PRO A 23 2.00 16.47 29.60
CA PRO A 23 0.55 16.69 29.44
C PRO A 23 0.24 17.89 28.51
N PRO A 24 -0.98 17.95 27.90
CA PRO A 24 -2.11 17.05 28.13
C PRO A 24 -1.98 15.72 27.39
N PHE A 25 -2.53 14.63 27.98
CA PHE A 25 -2.55 13.31 27.38
C PHE A 25 -3.91 13.03 26.74
N TYR A 26 -3.87 12.34 25.59
CA TYR A 26 -5.07 11.94 24.87
C TYR A 26 -5.09 10.42 24.71
N ALA A 27 -6.26 9.83 24.86
CA ALA A 27 -6.49 8.41 24.68
C ALA A 27 -7.63 8.19 23.69
N ALA A 28 -7.47 7.22 22.81
CA ALA A 28 -8.49 6.79 21.86
C ALA A 28 -8.60 5.26 21.89
N THR A 29 -9.84 4.78 21.79
CA THR A 29 -10.07 3.34 21.66
C THR A 29 -9.87 2.94 20.22
N LEU A 30 -9.05 1.89 20.00
CA LEU A 30 -8.77 1.35 18.68
C LEU A 30 -9.33 -0.07 18.57
N TYR A 31 -9.89 -0.36 17.41
CA TYR A 31 -10.37 -1.70 17.08
C TYR A 31 -9.65 -2.20 15.82
N PRO A 32 -9.33 -3.50 15.72
CA PRO A 32 -8.85 -4.08 14.48
C PRO A 32 -9.92 -3.96 13.40
N VAL A 33 -9.54 -3.45 12.23
CA VAL A 33 -10.42 -3.34 11.08
C VAL A 33 -9.68 -3.80 9.82
N TRP A 34 -10.45 -4.30 8.85
CA TRP A 34 -9.96 -4.53 7.49
C TRP A 34 -9.94 -3.20 6.76
N HIS A 35 -8.82 -2.84 6.20
CA HIS A 35 -8.67 -1.56 5.53
C HIS A 35 -8.18 -1.72 4.09
N ASP A 36 -6.94 -2.19 3.91
CA ASP A 36 -6.32 -2.30 2.60
C ASP A 36 -6.06 -3.75 2.20
N SER A 37 -6.17 -4.02 0.91
CA SER A 37 -5.72 -5.27 0.30
C SER A 37 -4.38 -5.04 -0.40
N TYR A 38 -3.37 -5.83 -0.04
CA TYR A 38 -2.06 -5.83 -0.70
C TYR A 38 -1.93 -6.92 -1.77
N GLY A 39 -2.87 -7.86 -1.79
CA GLY A 39 -3.03 -8.82 -2.86
C GLY A 39 -3.77 -8.20 -4.04
N GLY A 40 -3.56 -8.73 -5.24
CA GLY A 40 -4.25 -8.25 -6.44
C GLY A 40 -3.56 -8.66 -7.72
N LEU A 41 -4.02 -8.12 -8.83
CA LEU A 41 -3.48 -8.41 -10.15
C LEU A 41 -2.03 -7.93 -10.26
N ARG A 42 -1.17 -8.77 -10.83
CA ARG A 42 0.20 -8.38 -11.13
C ARG A 42 0.21 -7.42 -12.30
N ILE A 43 0.85 -6.27 -12.16
CA ILE A 43 0.94 -5.26 -13.22
C ILE A 43 2.40 -4.90 -13.51
N ASN A 44 2.65 -4.41 -14.72
CA ASN A 44 3.93 -3.82 -15.09
C ASN A 44 3.95 -2.29 -14.88
N GLY A 45 5.03 -1.62 -15.24
CA GLY A 45 5.17 -0.16 -15.13
C GLY A 45 4.22 0.66 -16.01
N ARG A 46 3.48 0.01 -16.91
CA ARG A 46 2.43 0.62 -17.73
C ARG A 46 1.03 0.35 -17.20
N ALA A 47 0.93 -0.27 -16.03
CA ALA A 47 -0.31 -0.72 -15.41
C ALA A 47 -1.06 -1.81 -16.22
N GLN A 48 -0.38 -2.49 -17.15
CA GLN A 48 -0.92 -3.64 -17.85
C GLN A 48 -0.88 -4.87 -16.94
N VAL A 49 -1.94 -5.64 -16.94
CA VAL A 49 -2.00 -6.91 -16.21
C VAL A 49 -1.10 -7.94 -16.89
N ILE A 50 -0.32 -8.63 -16.09
CA ILE A 50 0.64 -9.65 -16.51
C ILE A 50 0.05 -11.04 -16.25
N ASP A 51 0.10 -11.90 -17.24
CA ASP A 51 -0.35 -13.29 -17.11
C ASP A 51 0.64 -14.15 -16.28
N MET A 52 0.32 -15.42 -16.12
CA MET A 52 1.14 -16.37 -15.38
C MET A 52 2.47 -16.70 -16.06
N GLN A 53 2.59 -16.43 -17.37
CA GLN A 53 3.81 -16.63 -18.15
C GLN A 53 4.71 -15.37 -18.17
N GLY A 54 4.22 -14.27 -17.63
CA GLY A 54 4.95 -13.00 -17.54
C GLY A 54 4.72 -12.05 -18.73
N ALA A 55 3.73 -12.33 -19.58
CA ALA A 55 3.37 -11.47 -20.70
C ALA A 55 2.19 -10.55 -20.36
N PRO A 56 2.17 -9.32 -20.91
CA PRO A 56 1.02 -8.45 -20.75
C PRO A 56 -0.22 -9.01 -21.46
N ILE A 57 -1.35 -8.97 -20.78
CA ILE A 57 -2.64 -9.31 -21.37
C ILE A 57 -3.14 -8.08 -22.16
N PRO A 58 -3.30 -8.18 -23.49
CA PRO A 58 -3.71 -7.04 -24.29
C PRO A 58 -5.06 -6.46 -23.86
N GLY A 59 -5.13 -5.13 -23.76
CA GLY A 59 -6.35 -4.42 -23.41
C GLY A 59 -6.75 -4.49 -21.92
N LEU A 60 -5.97 -5.17 -21.07
CA LEU A 60 -6.30 -5.31 -19.66
C LEU A 60 -5.34 -4.50 -18.79
N TYR A 61 -5.91 -3.57 -18.03
CA TYR A 61 -5.19 -2.69 -17.12
C TYR A 61 -5.76 -2.79 -15.71
N ALA A 62 -4.92 -2.60 -14.72
CA ALA A 62 -5.35 -2.54 -13.33
C ALA A 62 -4.54 -1.50 -12.54
N GLY A 63 -5.14 -0.96 -11.50
CA GLY A 63 -4.48 0.02 -10.65
C GLY A 63 -5.14 0.17 -9.30
N GLY A 64 -4.48 0.93 -8.42
CA GLY A 64 -4.96 1.11 -7.06
C GLY A 64 -4.95 -0.20 -6.28
N GLU A 65 -5.96 -0.41 -5.47
CA GLU A 65 -6.09 -1.61 -4.62
C GLU A 65 -6.29 -2.90 -5.43
N SER A 66 -6.81 -2.81 -6.66
CA SER A 66 -6.97 -3.98 -7.54
C SER A 66 -5.64 -4.56 -8.04
N SER A 67 -4.56 -3.81 -7.97
CA SER A 67 -3.21 -4.29 -8.28
C SER A 67 -2.50 -4.77 -7.03
N GLY A 68 -1.82 -5.92 -7.12
CA GLY A 68 -1.03 -6.47 -6.03
C GLY A 68 0.39 -5.90 -5.97
N GLY A 69 1.03 -6.10 -4.84
CA GLY A 69 2.45 -5.77 -4.64
C GLY A 69 2.74 -4.27 -4.60
N GLY A 70 3.03 -3.73 -3.48
CA GLY A 70 3.38 -2.32 -3.32
C GLY A 70 3.20 -1.87 -1.89
N ASN A 71 3.99 -0.89 -1.49
CA ASN A 71 3.95 -0.36 -0.12
C ASN A 71 3.01 0.83 0.04
N GLN A 72 2.60 1.42 -1.07
CA GLN A 72 1.67 2.54 -1.06
C GLN A 72 0.23 2.05 -1.13
N HIS A 73 -0.65 2.73 -0.45
CA HIS A 73 -2.07 2.45 -0.41
C HIS A 73 -2.88 3.74 -0.55
N GLY A 74 -4.20 3.60 -0.59
CA GLY A 74 -5.12 4.71 -0.56
C GLY A 74 -5.15 5.54 -1.83
N LEU A 75 -5.55 6.79 -1.67
CA LEU A 75 -5.86 7.69 -2.78
C LEU A 75 -4.65 7.99 -3.67
N GLY A 76 -3.46 8.14 -3.10
CA GLY A 76 -2.25 8.39 -3.88
C GLY A 76 -1.96 7.27 -4.88
N ARG A 77 -2.04 6.01 -4.44
CA ARG A 77 -1.88 4.85 -5.31
C ARG A 77 -2.96 4.78 -6.39
N ALA A 78 -4.21 5.03 -6.02
CA ALA A 78 -5.33 5.01 -6.96
C ALA A 78 -5.18 6.06 -8.07
N LEU A 79 -4.80 7.28 -7.71
CA LEU A 79 -4.60 8.38 -8.66
C LEU A 79 -3.43 8.11 -9.62
N VAL A 80 -2.28 7.72 -9.10
CA VAL A 80 -1.09 7.46 -9.92
C VAL A 80 -1.32 6.28 -10.86
N HIS A 81 -1.82 5.16 -10.35
CA HIS A 81 -2.11 3.99 -11.19
C HIS A 81 -3.21 4.26 -12.20
N GLY A 82 -4.25 5.01 -11.81
CA GLY A 82 -5.34 5.40 -12.72
C GLY A 82 -4.85 6.26 -13.87
N TYR A 83 -3.97 7.23 -13.59
CA TYR A 83 -3.34 8.06 -14.62
C TYR A 83 -2.50 7.22 -15.59
N ILE A 84 -1.64 6.34 -15.06
CA ILE A 84 -0.78 5.47 -15.88
C ILE A 84 -1.63 4.51 -16.72
N ALA A 85 -2.60 3.84 -16.12
CA ALA A 85 -3.48 2.89 -16.79
C ALA A 85 -4.29 3.57 -17.90
N GLY A 86 -4.94 4.68 -17.58
CA GLY A 86 -5.75 5.43 -18.55
C GLY A 86 -4.94 5.96 -19.72
N THR A 87 -3.74 6.50 -19.44
CA THR A 87 -2.85 7.00 -20.50
C THR A 87 -2.40 5.90 -21.46
N ASN A 88 -2.04 4.73 -20.92
CA ASN A 88 -1.58 3.61 -21.73
C ASN A 88 -2.73 2.91 -22.48
N ALA A 89 -3.88 2.76 -21.85
CA ALA A 89 -5.07 2.21 -22.48
C ALA A 89 -5.52 3.07 -23.69
N ALA A 90 -5.52 4.38 -23.53
CA ALA A 90 -5.86 5.30 -24.61
C ALA A 90 -4.88 5.19 -25.79
N LYS A 91 -3.59 5.00 -25.52
CA LYS A 91 -2.59 4.80 -26.60
C LYS A 91 -2.71 3.45 -27.29
N GLU A 92 -3.09 2.42 -26.55
CA GLU A 92 -3.27 1.08 -27.14
C GLU A 92 -4.50 1.00 -28.04
N SER A 93 -5.57 1.75 -27.70
CA SER A 93 -6.80 1.79 -28.50
C SER A 93 -6.69 2.58 -29.82
N THR A 94 -5.61 3.28 -30.02
CA THR A 94 -5.30 3.99 -31.26
C THR A 94 -4.31 3.22 -32.13
#